data_f41f5dbd877252dd098742913333ec28
#
_entry.id   f41f5dbd877252dd098742913333ec28
#
_cell.length_a   1.000
_cell.length_b   1.000
_cell.length_c   1.000
_cell.angle_alpha   90.00
_cell.angle_beta   90.00
_cell.angle_gamma   90.00
#
_symmetry.space_group_name_H-M   'P 1'
#
loop_
_entity.id
_entity.type
_entity.pdbx_description
1 polymer ?
#
loop_
_entity_poly.entity_id
_entity_poly.type
_entity_poly.pdbx_seq_one_letter_code
_entity_poly.pdbx_strand_id
1 'polypeptide(L)'
;MRLRDVLLRVMGVSYTAMKSAKWNGGITVDGDVTPVDAFVRAGQVVAIRFRENAPVYAVKPYDLPLTIAHEDDWLFVIDKPAPLASQSSALHPDDTLENALYAHLRCPADFVYRPVNRLDKGTSGLMIVAKDAHVQHRLQALLHTPAFIRTYQAVVEGCPADDCGVIDAPIGKEDAASIRRIVTASGKPSVTHYRVLKRGKTRALVELVLETGRTHQIRVHMASIGCPVVGDFLYGTEIPQLPGRFALHASALTLHHPMTGDWLSLTSPLPESLATLLD
;
A
#
# COMPACT_ATOMS: atom_id res chain seq x y z
N MET A 1 27.57 -22.38 4.15
CA MET A 1 27.34 -20.94 4.02
C MET A 1 27.43 -20.30 5.40
N ARG A 2 27.82 -19.02 5.54
CA ARG A 2 27.73 -18.35 6.86
C ARG A 2 26.27 -18.12 7.24
N LEU A 3 25.95 -18.29 8.52
CA LEU A 3 24.59 -18.08 9.03
C LEU A 3 24.03 -16.69 8.69
N ARG A 4 24.87 -15.64 8.78
CA ARG A 4 24.52 -14.29 8.34
C ARG A 4 24.04 -14.24 6.87
N ASP A 5 24.71 -14.96 5.98
CA ASP A 5 24.33 -14.96 4.56
C ASP A 5 23.05 -15.73 4.31
N VAL A 6 22.77 -16.77 5.09
CA VAL A 6 21.48 -17.48 5.07
C VAL A 6 20.35 -16.53 5.51
N LEU A 7 20.52 -15.85 6.64
CA LEU A 7 19.51 -14.93 7.17
C LEU A 7 19.23 -13.77 6.21
N LEU A 8 20.28 -13.12 5.67
CA LEU A 8 20.09 -11.93 4.83
C LEU A 8 19.67 -12.25 3.40
N ARG A 9 20.26 -13.27 2.76
CA ARG A 9 20.10 -13.52 1.34
C ARG A 9 19.07 -14.61 1.02
N VAL A 10 18.97 -15.64 1.87
CA VAL A 10 18.04 -16.76 1.65
C VAL A 10 16.71 -16.48 2.34
N MET A 11 16.74 -16.12 3.63
CA MET A 11 15.54 -15.84 4.41
C MET A 11 15.01 -14.40 4.23
N GLY A 12 15.78 -13.50 3.59
CA GLY A 12 15.38 -12.11 3.34
C GLY A 12 15.21 -11.27 4.61
N VAL A 13 15.90 -11.65 5.69
CA VAL A 13 15.87 -10.90 6.96
C VAL A 13 16.60 -9.57 6.79
N SER A 14 16.03 -8.45 7.27
CA SER A 14 16.71 -7.17 7.24
C SER A 14 17.93 -7.16 8.17
N TYR A 15 18.98 -6.40 7.84
CA TYR A 15 20.16 -6.26 8.68
C TYR A 15 19.83 -5.80 10.11
N THR A 16 18.90 -4.86 10.24
CA THR A 16 18.44 -4.35 11.54
C THR A 16 17.74 -5.43 12.36
N ALA A 17 16.85 -6.23 11.74
CA ALA A 17 16.16 -7.32 12.42
C ALA A 17 17.13 -8.42 12.85
N MET A 18 18.08 -8.80 11.98
CA MET A 18 19.15 -9.76 12.33
C MET A 18 19.99 -9.24 13.50
N LYS A 19 20.39 -7.96 13.49
CA LYS A 19 21.16 -7.35 14.58
C LYS A 19 20.38 -7.37 15.90
N SER A 20 19.09 -7.02 15.88
CA SER A 20 18.22 -7.07 17.06
C SER A 20 18.10 -8.49 17.60
N ALA A 21 17.80 -9.49 16.74
CA ALA A 21 17.67 -10.89 17.13
C ALA A 21 18.98 -11.46 17.71
N LYS A 22 20.15 -11.09 17.15
CA LYS A 22 21.46 -11.51 17.66
C LYS A 22 21.65 -11.15 19.13
N TRP A 23 21.30 -9.92 19.53
CA TRP A 23 21.50 -9.44 20.90
C TRP A 23 20.51 -10.05 21.91
N ASN A 24 19.41 -10.61 21.43
CA ASN A 24 18.37 -11.21 22.27
C ASN A 24 18.39 -12.75 22.28
N GLY A 25 19.44 -13.38 21.74
CA GLY A 25 19.52 -14.83 21.62
C GLY A 25 18.45 -15.44 20.70
N GLY A 26 17.89 -14.63 19.80
CA GLY A 26 16.79 -15.02 18.94
C GLY A 26 17.21 -15.73 17.64
N ILE A 27 18.49 -16.03 17.45
CA ILE A 27 18.98 -16.76 16.26
C ILE A 27 19.47 -18.14 16.70
N THR A 28 18.87 -19.18 16.16
CA THR A 28 19.20 -20.57 16.50
C THR A 28 19.47 -21.41 15.27
N VAL A 29 20.31 -22.44 15.45
CA VAL A 29 20.52 -23.53 14.48
C VAL A 29 20.28 -24.85 15.22
N ASP A 30 19.37 -25.66 14.71
CA ASP A 30 18.93 -26.91 15.34
C ASP A 30 18.45 -26.74 16.80
N GLY A 31 17.93 -25.53 17.12
CA GLY A 31 17.45 -25.15 18.46
C GLY A 31 18.49 -24.43 19.32
N ASP A 32 19.79 -24.49 19.02
CA ASP A 32 20.86 -23.87 19.79
C ASP A 32 21.14 -22.45 19.34
N VAL A 33 21.31 -21.52 20.30
CA VAL A 33 21.70 -20.14 20.03
C VAL A 33 23.06 -20.10 19.34
N THR A 34 23.09 -19.56 18.12
CA THR A 34 24.26 -19.65 17.26
C THR A 34 24.73 -18.26 16.79
N PRO A 35 26.03 -17.95 16.88
CA PRO A 35 26.59 -16.71 16.36
C PRO A 35 26.41 -16.59 14.84
N VAL A 36 26.14 -15.37 14.35
CA VAL A 36 25.88 -15.11 12.92
C VAL A 36 27.06 -15.38 11.99
N ASP A 37 28.27 -15.48 12.55
CA ASP A 37 29.50 -15.78 11.79
C ASP A 37 29.72 -17.29 11.63
N ALA A 38 28.98 -18.13 12.37
CA ALA A 38 29.05 -19.58 12.27
C ALA A 38 28.71 -20.08 10.87
N PHE A 39 29.27 -21.22 10.49
CA PHE A 39 28.93 -21.89 9.24
C PHE A 39 27.77 -22.88 9.50
N VAL A 40 26.80 -22.84 8.60
CA VAL A 40 25.67 -23.79 8.58
C VAL A 40 25.78 -24.70 7.35
N ARG A 41 25.24 -25.91 7.49
CA ARG A 41 25.25 -26.98 6.48
C ARG A 41 23.83 -27.25 5.99
N ALA A 42 23.71 -27.89 4.83
CA ALA A 42 22.42 -28.39 4.34
C ALA A 42 21.82 -29.39 5.36
N GLY A 43 20.53 -29.33 5.58
CA GLY A 43 19.79 -30.17 6.52
C GLY A 43 19.65 -29.58 7.92
N GLN A 44 20.39 -28.53 8.28
CA GLN A 44 20.22 -27.85 9.57
C GLN A 44 19.01 -26.90 9.53
N VAL A 45 18.29 -26.82 10.64
CA VAL A 45 17.14 -25.92 10.82
C VAL A 45 17.64 -24.58 11.36
N VAL A 46 17.52 -23.54 10.56
CA VAL A 46 17.82 -22.17 10.96
C VAL A 46 16.54 -21.46 11.35
N ALA A 47 16.47 -20.95 12.58
CA ALA A 47 15.32 -20.17 13.04
C ALA A 47 15.75 -18.80 13.55
N ILE A 48 14.88 -17.82 13.36
CA ILE A 48 15.03 -16.46 13.90
C ILE A 48 13.73 -16.05 14.59
N ARG A 49 13.86 -15.54 15.81
CA ARG A 49 12.74 -14.95 16.56
C ARG A 49 12.88 -13.44 16.53
N PHE A 50 11.89 -12.78 15.96
CA PHE A 50 11.78 -11.33 16.00
C PHE A 50 11.16 -10.90 17.34
N ARG A 51 11.75 -9.88 17.97
CA ARG A 51 11.13 -9.23 19.11
C ARG A 51 10.36 -8.03 18.60
N GLU A 52 9.07 -8.04 18.82
CA GLU A 52 8.22 -6.90 18.53
C GLU A 52 8.40 -5.85 19.65
N ASN A 53 8.60 -4.60 19.25
CA ASN A 53 8.53 -3.49 20.20
C ASN A 53 7.05 -3.14 20.39
N ALA A 54 6.65 -2.89 21.63
CA ALA A 54 5.32 -2.34 21.92
C ALA A 54 5.10 -1.04 21.12
N PRO A 55 3.86 -0.74 20.72
CA PRO A 55 3.54 0.50 20.04
C PRO A 55 3.93 1.70 20.92
N VAL A 56 4.45 2.74 20.28
CA VAL A 56 4.93 3.96 20.96
C VAL A 56 3.73 4.82 21.45
N TYR A 57 2.53 4.56 20.94
CA TYR A 57 1.30 5.30 21.25
C TYR A 57 0.12 4.35 21.44
N ALA A 58 -0.86 4.80 22.23
CA ALA A 58 -2.09 4.06 22.43
C ALA A 58 -3.01 4.25 21.21
N VAL A 59 -3.34 3.14 20.55
CA VAL A 59 -4.34 3.13 19.47
C VAL A 59 -5.73 3.04 20.10
N LYS A 60 -6.66 3.91 19.67
CA LYS A 60 -8.06 3.83 20.08
C LYS A 60 -8.87 3.01 19.09
N PRO A 61 -9.81 2.18 19.53
CA PRO A 61 -10.68 1.44 18.63
C PRO A 61 -11.65 2.37 17.90
N TYR A 62 -11.89 2.10 16.63
CA TYR A 62 -12.91 2.72 15.80
C TYR A 62 -13.86 1.63 15.28
N ASP A 63 -15.11 1.68 15.71
CA ASP A 63 -16.13 0.69 15.34
C ASP A 63 -16.63 0.94 13.92
N LEU A 64 -15.82 0.46 12.95
CA LEU A 64 -16.13 0.48 11.53
C LEU A 64 -15.98 -0.94 10.98
N PRO A 65 -17.05 -1.53 10.41
CA PRO A 65 -16.96 -2.83 9.76
C PRO A 65 -15.96 -2.81 8.60
N LEU A 66 -15.02 -3.75 8.60
CA LEU A 66 -14.01 -3.90 7.55
C LEU A 66 -14.34 -5.07 6.63
N THR A 67 -14.16 -4.88 5.33
CA THR A 67 -14.18 -5.95 4.35
C THR A 67 -12.76 -6.48 4.18
N ILE A 68 -12.51 -7.69 4.69
CA ILE A 68 -11.23 -8.39 4.54
C ILE A 68 -11.30 -9.21 3.26
N ALA A 69 -10.56 -8.78 2.23
CA ALA A 69 -10.50 -9.47 0.94
C ALA A 69 -9.64 -10.72 0.99
N HIS A 70 -8.62 -10.73 1.86
CA HIS A 70 -7.77 -11.88 2.13
C HIS A 70 -7.13 -11.75 3.51
N GLU A 71 -6.99 -12.87 4.18
CA GLU A 71 -6.26 -13.01 5.43
C GLU A 71 -5.56 -14.35 5.49
N ASP A 72 -4.30 -14.34 5.89
CA ASP A 72 -3.52 -15.53 6.23
C ASP A 72 -2.66 -15.28 7.48
N ASP A 73 -1.68 -16.14 7.76
CA ASP A 73 -0.82 -16.01 8.94
C ASP A 73 0.09 -14.78 8.89
N TRP A 74 0.27 -14.13 7.72
CA TRP A 74 1.30 -13.12 7.51
C TRP A 74 0.76 -11.74 7.11
N LEU A 75 -0.39 -11.68 6.48
CA LEU A 75 -0.92 -10.40 5.97
C LEU A 75 -2.45 -10.35 5.95
N PHE A 76 -2.97 -9.14 5.95
CA PHE A 76 -4.34 -8.79 5.55
C PHE A 76 -4.31 -8.07 4.21
N VAL A 77 -5.28 -8.33 3.36
CA VAL A 77 -5.67 -7.43 2.27
C VAL A 77 -7.07 -6.93 2.59
N ILE A 78 -7.18 -5.64 2.78
CA ILE A 78 -8.41 -4.97 3.23
C ILE A 78 -8.96 -4.16 2.06
N ASP A 79 -10.24 -4.31 1.76
CA ASP A 79 -10.96 -3.41 0.87
C ASP A 79 -11.34 -2.15 1.66
N LYS A 80 -10.47 -1.15 1.60
CA LYS A 80 -10.63 0.08 2.37
C LYS A 80 -11.80 0.91 1.83
N PRO A 81 -12.80 1.24 2.65
CA PRO A 81 -13.83 2.17 2.23
C PRO A 81 -13.27 3.60 2.07
N ALA A 82 -14.02 4.47 1.39
CA ALA A 82 -13.74 5.90 1.32
C ALA A 82 -15.01 6.71 1.63
N PRO A 83 -14.85 7.84 2.36
CA PRO A 83 -13.59 8.44 2.82
C PRO A 83 -13.10 7.82 4.15
N LEU A 84 -11.87 7.30 4.17
CA LEU A 84 -11.23 6.79 5.38
C LEU A 84 -9.70 6.97 5.27
N ALA A 85 -9.06 7.61 6.24
CA ALA A 85 -7.60 7.74 6.27
C ALA A 85 -6.95 6.37 6.52
N SER A 86 -5.81 6.11 5.87
CA SER A 86 -5.13 4.81 5.97
C SER A 86 -4.45 4.59 7.31
N GLN A 87 -4.00 5.64 7.98
CA GLN A 87 -3.30 5.58 9.26
C GLN A 87 -3.52 6.84 10.07
N SER A 88 -3.28 6.75 11.37
CA SER A 88 -3.41 7.86 12.31
C SER A 88 -2.48 9.02 11.98
N SER A 89 -2.96 10.22 12.22
CA SER A 89 -2.26 11.49 12.02
C SER A 89 -2.82 12.58 12.95
N ALA A 90 -2.21 13.76 12.97
CA ALA A 90 -2.71 14.86 13.78
C ALA A 90 -4.15 15.28 13.41
N LEU A 91 -4.56 15.15 12.14
CA LEU A 91 -5.90 15.47 11.68
C LEU A 91 -6.90 14.32 11.81
N HIS A 92 -6.41 13.10 11.91
CA HIS A 92 -7.19 11.87 12.03
C HIS A 92 -6.53 10.97 13.08
N PRO A 93 -6.68 11.29 14.38
CA PRO A 93 -6.03 10.55 15.44
C PRO A 93 -6.68 9.18 15.70
N ASP A 94 -8.00 9.09 15.57
CA ASP A 94 -8.80 7.98 16.07
C ASP A 94 -9.83 7.41 15.06
N ASP A 95 -9.90 7.95 13.83
CA ASP A 95 -10.91 7.64 12.79
C ASP A 95 -10.29 7.09 11.50
N THR A 96 -9.36 6.15 11.63
CA THR A 96 -8.58 5.64 10.49
C THR A 96 -8.73 4.12 10.32
N LEU A 97 -8.21 3.60 9.20
CA LEU A 97 -8.13 2.16 8.97
C LEU A 97 -7.31 1.43 10.04
N GLU A 98 -6.26 2.08 10.58
CA GLU A 98 -5.48 1.58 11.71
C GLU A 98 -6.36 1.33 12.94
N ASN A 99 -7.19 2.31 13.30
CA ASN A 99 -8.11 2.24 14.44
C ASN A 99 -9.22 1.21 14.22
N ALA A 100 -9.73 1.12 12.99
CA ALA A 100 -10.75 0.13 12.63
C ALA A 100 -10.19 -1.31 12.63
N LEU A 101 -8.95 -1.51 12.14
CA LEU A 101 -8.30 -2.82 12.21
C LEU A 101 -7.99 -3.22 13.65
N TYR A 102 -7.58 -2.29 14.50
CA TYR A 102 -7.38 -2.53 15.93
C TYR A 102 -8.67 -3.01 16.62
N ALA A 103 -9.80 -2.35 16.34
CA ALA A 103 -11.11 -2.78 16.85
C ALA A 103 -11.52 -4.16 16.29
N HIS A 104 -11.34 -4.38 14.98
CA HIS A 104 -11.63 -5.66 14.31
C HIS A 104 -10.87 -6.84 14.94
N LEU A 105 -9.62 -6.63 15.33
CA LEU A 105 -8.77 -7.61 16.02
C LEU A 105 -9.06 -7.71 17.53
N ARG A 106 -10.11 -7.06 18.05
CA ARG A 106 -10.49 -7.07 19.47
C ARG A 106 -9.43 -6.46 20.40
N CYS A 107 -8.74 -5.42 19.93
CA CYS A 107 -7.82 -4.59 20.71
C CYS A 107 -6.66 -5.36 21.37
N PRO A 108 -5.85 -6.14 20.63
CA PRO A 108 -4.75 -6.87 21.24
C PRO A 108 -3.68 -5.92 21.80
N ALA A 109 -3.11 -6.29 22.96
CA ALA A 109 -2.15 -5.43 23.67
C ALA A 109 -0.82 -5.21 22.93
N ASP A 110 -0.46 -6.12 22.02
CA ASP A 110 0.76 -6.11 21.21
C ASP A 110 0.53 -5.61 19.77
N PHE A 111 -0.60 -4.96 19.52
CA PHE A 111 -0.95 -4.45 18.19
C PHE A 111 0.06 -3.45 17.69
N VAL A 112 0.59 -3.70 16.51
CA VAL A 112 1.42 -2.76 15.75
C VAL A 112 0.91 -2.70 14.31
N TYR A 113 0.46 -1.52 13.89
CA TYR A 113 -0.02 -1.31 12.54
C TYR A 113 1.12 -1.25 11.52
N ARG A 114 1.08 -2.14 10.51
CA ARG A 114 2.15 -2.28 9.50
C ARG A 114 1.62 -2.21 8.08
N PRO A 115 1.17 -1.04 7.62
CA PRO A 115 0.74 -0.90 6.25
C PRO A 115 1.93 -1.10 5.30
N VAL A 116 1.70 -1.85 4.22
CA VAL A 116 2.69 -2.07 3.16
C VAL A 116 2.62 -0.94 2.13
N ASN A 117 1.41 -0.58 1.74
CA ASN A 117 1.09 0.55 0.89
C ASN A 117 0.06 1.44 1.59
N ARG A 118 -0.18 2.62 1.04
CA ARG A 118 -1.21 3.53 1.54
C ARG A 118 -2.09 3.99 0.40
N LEU A 119 -3.36 4.20 0.71
CA LEU A 119 -4.32 4.89 -0.13
C LEU A 119 -4.64 6.26 0.47
N ASP A 120 -4.92 7.23 -0.36
CA ASP A 120 -5.42 8.53 0.10
C ASP A 120 -6.77 8.36 0.82
N LYS A 121 -7.15 9.30 1.68
CA LYS A 121 -8.42 9.27 2.42
C LYS A 121 -9.62 9.06 1.49
N GLY A 122 -9.64 9.74 0.35
CA GLY A 122 -10.73 9.66 -0.63
C GLY A 122 -10.63 8.49 -1.62
N THR A 123 -9.57 7.67 -1.57
CA THR A 123 -9.40 6.48 -2.42
C THR A 123 -9.92 5.24 -1.69
N SER A 124 -10.76 4.45 -2.36
CA SER A 124 -11.21 3.14 -1.87
C SER A 124 -10.41 1.99 -2.49
N GLY A 125 -10.62 0.75 -2.00
CA GLY A 125 -10.09 -0.48 -2.60
C GLY A 125 -8.95 -1.13 -1.83
N LEU A 126 -8.24 -2.04 -2.49
CA LEU A 126 -7.32 -2.99 -1.88
C LEU A 126 -6.07 -2.35 -1.28
N MET A 127 -5.82 -2.65 -0.03
CA MET A 127 -4.67 -2.20 0.73
C MET A 127 -4.10 -3.35 1.57
N ILE A 128 -2.76 -3.49 1.65
CA ILE A 128 -2.10 -4.55 2.41
C ILE A 128 -1.61 -4.04 3.75
N VAL A 129 -1.85 -4.84 4.79
CA VAL A 129 -1.28 -4.68 6.12
C VAL A 129 -0.56 -5.97 6.50
N ALA A 130 0.72 -5.90 6.82
CA ALA A 130 1.51 -7.04 7.27
C ALA A 130 1.24 -7.33 8.76
N LYS A 131 1.25 -8.60 9.14
CA LYS A 131 1.05 -9.02 10.54
C LYS A 131 2.33 -8.89 11.38
N ASP A 132 3.52 -8.93 10.74
CA ASP A 132 4.80 -8.73 11.40
C ASP A 132 5.78 -7.85 10.59
N ALA A 133 6.87 -7.42 11.24
CA ALA A 133 7.85 -6.50 10.65
C ALA A 133 8.69 -7.15 9.54
N HIS A 134 8.91 -8.48 9.58
CA HIS A 134 9.67 -9.17 8.55
C HIS A 134 8.87 -9.27 7.25
N VAL A 135 7.59 -9.63 7.34
CA VAL A 135 6.66 -9.66 6.21
C VAL A 135 6.51 -8.28 5.60
N GLN A 136 6.35 -7.23 6.42
CA GLN A 136 6.31 -5.85 5.95
C GLN A 136 7.57 -5.49 5.15
N HIS A 137 8.76 -5.81 5.68
CA HIS A 137 10.03 -5.56 5.00
C HIS A 137 10.13 -6.26 3.65
N ARG A 138 9.75 -7.54 3.57
CA ARG A 138 9.76 -8.30 2.33
C ARG A 138 8.78 -7.74 1.30
N LEU A 139 7.56 -7.41 1.71
CA LEU A 139 6.56 -6.79 0.83
C LEU A 139 6.99 -5.41 0.33
N GLN A 140 7.59 -4.58 1.19
CA GLN A 140 8.11 -3.28 0.80
C GLN A 140 9.25 -3.38 -0.23
N ALA A 141 10.06 -4.44 -0.17
CA ALA A 141 11.09 -4.69 -1.19
C ALA A 141 10.49 -5.06 -2.56
N LEU A 142 9.28 -5.61 -2.61
CA LEU A 142 8.58 -5.95 -3.85
C LEU A 142 7.79 -4.79 -4.46
N LEU A 143 7.44 -3.75 -3.68
CA LEU A 143 6.47 -2.70 -4.04
C LEU A 143 6.67 -2.02 -5.40
N HIS A 144 7.89 -1.97 -5.89
CA HIS A 144 8.25 -1.29 -7.15
C HIS A 144 8.93 -2.26 -8.13
N THR A 145 8.57 -3.52 -8.05
CA THR A 145 9.06 -4.58 -8.94
C THR A 145 7.88 -5.19 -9.70
N PRO A 146 8.12 -5.91 -10.80
CA PRO A 146 7.07 -6.65 -11.51
C PRO A 146 6.38 -7.72 -10.65
N ALA A 147 6.96 -8.09 -9.50
CA ALA A 147 6.37 -9.02 -8.54
C ALA A 147 5.28 -8.40 -7.64
N PHE A 148 4.95 -7.11 -7.84
CA PHE A 148 3.92 -6.40 -7.07
C PHE A 148 3.19 -5.38 -7.94
N ILE A 149 2.06 -5.78 -8.49
CA ILE A 149 1.27 -4.97 -9.42
C ILE A 149 0.04 -4.42 -8.68
N ARG A 150 -0.16 -3.11 -8.77
CA ARG A 150 -1.33 -2.39 -8.24
C ARG A 150 -2.08 -1.77 -9.39
N THR A 151 -3.31 -2.20 -9.56
CA THR A 151 -4.20 -1.67 -10.59
C THR A 151 -5.29 -0.83 -9.94
N TYR A 152 -5.56 0.30 -10.53
CA TYR A 152 -6.59 1.23 -10.09
C TYR A 152 -7.60 1.45 -11.22
N GLN A 153 -8.80 1.83 -10.83
CA GLN A 153 -9.80 2.38 -11.75
C GLN A 153 -10.18 3.78 -11.28
N ALA A 154 -10.27 4.71 -12.21
CA ALA A 154 -10.70 6.07 -11.95
C ALA A 154 -11.75 6.53 -12.98
N VAL A 155 -12.75 7.27 -12.51
CA VAL A 155 -13.55 8.09 -13.40
C VAL A 155 -12.91 9.47 -13.47
N VAL A 156 -12.62 9.95 -14.68
CA VAL A 156 -11.94 11.23 -14.92
C VAL A 156 -12.83 12.19 -15.69
N GLU A 157 -12.65 13.49 -15.43
CA GLU A 157 -13.29 14.54 -16.23
C GLU A 157 -12.63 14.61 -17.62
N GLY A 158 -13.43 14.76 -18.65
CA GLY A 158 -12.94 14.65 -20.02
C GLY A 158 -12.57 13.22 -20.40
N CYS A 159 -11.71 13.10 -21.38
CA CYS A 159 -11.21 11.82 -21.84
C CYS A 159 -9.77 11.98 -22.35
N PRO A 160 -8.84 11.09 -21.97
CA PRO A 160 -7.52 11.07 -22.58
C PRO A 160 -7.60 11.00 -24.11
N ALA A 161 -6.70 11.70 -24.80
CA ALA A 161 -6.68 11.73 -26.27
C ALA A 161 -6.47 10.34 -26.86
N ASP A 162 -5.55 9.59 -26.29
CA ASP A 162 -5.21 8.22 -26.69
C ASP A 162 -5.89 7.20 -25.78
N ASP A 163 -6.17 6.00 -26.31
CA ASP A 163 -6.81 4.91 -25.56
C ASP A 163 -5.89 4.30 -24.50
N CYS A 164 -4.59 4.44 -24.66
CA CYS A 164 -3.59 4.05 -23.66
C CYS A 164 -2.35 4.95 -23.75
N GLY A 165 -1.62 5.04 -22.67
CA GLY A 165 -0.38 5.82 -22.63
C GLY A 165 0.38 5.68 -21.34
N VAL A 166 1.53 6.34 -21.29
CA VAL A 166 2.41 6.41 -20.12
C VAL A 166 2.62 7.87 -19.76
N ILE A 167 2.37 8.19 -18.50
CA ILE A 167 2.70 9.50 -17.93
C ILE A 167 3.97 9.31 -17.11
N ASP A 168 5.11 9.70 -17.71
CA ASP A 168 6.43 9.71 -17.05
C ASP A 168 6.78 11.16 -16.73
N ALA A 169 6.38 11.60 -15.54
CA ALA A 169 6.50 12.99 -15.12
C ALA A 169 6.84 13.08 -13.63
N PRO A 170 8.00 13.67 -13.26
CA PRO A 170 8.43 13.75 -11.87
C PRO A 170 7.46 14.56 -11.00
N ILE A 171 7.18 14.08 -9.79
CA ILE A 171 6.25 14.70 -8.85
C ILE A 171 7.00 15.29 -7.65
N GLY A 172 6.74 16.56 -7.37
CA GLY A 172 7.24 17.30 -6.20
C GLY A 172 6.13 17.92 -5.36
N LYS A 173 6.51 18.57 -4.27
CA LYS A 173 5.61 19.47 -3.54
C LYS A 173 5.48 20.78 -4.34
N GLU A 174 4.31 21.42 -4.29
CA GLU A 174 4.10 22.74 -4.84
C GLU A 174 4.95 23.77 -4.09
N ASP A 175 4.91 23.72 -2.77
CA ASP A 175 5.78 24.45 -1.85
C ASP A 175 5.98 23.65 -0.54
N ALA A 176 6.77 24.20 0.40
CA ALA A 176 7.12 23.51 1.65
C ALA A 176 5.90 23.27 2.56
N ALA A 177 4.94 24.19 2.57
CA ALA A 177 3.73 24.14 3.44
C ALA A 177 2.55 23.41 2.76
N SER A 178 2.55 23.31 1.43
CA SER A 178 1.44 22.75 0.66
C SER A 178 1.34 21.24 0.80
N ILE A 179 0.12 20.74 0.96
CA ILE A 179 -0.23 19.32 0.81
C ILE A 179 -0.30 18.93 -0.67
N ARG A 180 -0.49 19.91 -1.57
CA ARG A 180 -0.60 19.71 -3.01
C ARG A 180 0.72 19.24 -3.61
N ARG A 181 0.62 18.39 -4.62
CA ARG A 181 1.73 17.91 -5.44
C ARG A 181 1.58 18.45 -6.85
N ILE A 182 2.71 18.64 -7.52
CA ILE A 182 2.74 19.11 -8.90
C ILE A 182 3.75 18.29 -9.70
N VAL A 183 3.56 18.26 -11.02
CA VAL A 183 4.61 17.82 -11.94
C VAL A 183 5.68 18.91 -11.99
N THR A 184 6.92 18.55 -11.67
CA THR A 184 8.06 19.46 -11.66
C THR A 184 9.36 18.73 -11.90
N ALA A 185 10.28 19.33 -12.66
CA ALA A 185 11.58 18.74 -12.99
C ALA A 185 12.43 18.41 -11.74
N SER A 186 12.24 19.13 -10.63
CA SER A 186 12.90 18.85 -9.35
C SER A 186 12.22 17.76 -8.53
N GLY A 187 11.12 17.18 -9.03
CA GLY A 187 10.35 16.15 -8.36
C GLY A 187 11.04 14.78 -8.35
N LYS A 188 10.39 13.83 -7.68
CA LYS A 188 10.84 12.42 -7.71
C LYS A 188 10.29 11.72 -8.94
N PRO A 189 11.07 10.86 -9.63
CA PRO A 189 10.60 10.07 -10.76
C PRO A 189 9.28 9.37 -10.45
N SER A 190 8.33 9.46 -11.38
CA SER A 190 6.97 8.95 -11.19
C SER A 190 6.42 8.49 -12.54
N VAL A 191 6.00 7.22 -12.62
CA VAL A 191 5.50 6.60 -13.85
C VAL A 191 4.14 5.98 -13.59
N THR A 192 3.16 6.36 -14.42
CA THR A 192 1.78 5.83 -14.42
C THR A 192 1.40 5.42 -15.82
N HIS A 193 1.04 4.15 -16.00
CA HIS A 193 0.42 3.67 -17.22
C HIS A 193 -1.08 3.84 -17.11
N TYR A 194 -1.74 4.21 -18.21
CA TYR A 194 -3.20 4.29 -18.26
C TYR A 194 -3.76 3.58 -19.49
N ARG A 195 -4.98 3.10 -19.36
CA ARG A 195 -5.80 2.56 -20.46
C ARG A 195 -7.24 2.99 -20.26
N VAL A 196 -7.86 3.57 -21.28
CA VAL A 196 -9.28 3.94 -21.29
C VAL A 196 -10.10 2.65 -21.42
N LEU A 197 -10.93 2.37 -20.41
CA LEU A 197 -11.83 1.21 -20.42
C LEU A 197 -13.17 1.53 -21.07
N LYS A 198 -13.68 2.75 -20.82
CA LYS A 198 -14.96 3.20 -21.38
C LYS A 198 -14.97 4.72 -21.51
N ARG A 199 -15.48 5.22 -22.65
CA ARG A 199 -15.70 6.64 -22.91
C ARG A 199 -17.17 6.96 -22.70
N GLY A 200 -17.48 7.91 -21.81
CA GLY A 200 -18.78 8.53 -21.66
C GLY A 200 -18.91 9.80 -22.51
N LYS A 201 -19.90 10.62 -22.27
CA LYS A 201 -20.11 11.90 -22.99
C LYS A 201 -19.12 12.98 -22.56
N THR A 202 -18.90 13.12 -21.27
CA THR A 202 -18.04 14.14 -20.66
C THR A 202 -16.96 13.56 -19.78
N ARG A 203 -16.97 12.25 -19.51
CA ARG A 203 -16.09 11.54 -18.59
C ARG A 203 -15.59 10.24 -19.20
N ALA A 204 -14.54 9.67 -18.64
CA ALA A 204 -14.04 8.38 -19.03
C ALA A 204 -13.73 7.52 -17.79
N LEU A 205 -13.93 6.20 -17.91
CA LEU A 205 -13.41 5.20 -16.98
C LEU A 205 -12.02 4.79 -17.46
N VAL A 206 -11.01 4.93 -16.61
CA VAL A 206 -9.61 4.68 -16.92
C VAL A 206 -9.05 3.67 -15.94
N GLU A 207 -8.34 2.66 -16.45
CA GLU A 207 -7.49 1.77 -15.68
C GLU A 207 -6.09 2.36 -15.58
N LEU A 208 -5.48 2.28 -14.39
CA LEU A 208 -4.15 2.82 -14.15
C LEU A 208 -3.29 1.79 -13.42
N VAL A 209 -2.03 1.64 -13.88
CA VAL A 209 -1.02 0.78 -13.26
C VAL A 209 0.19 1.63 -12.88
N LEU A 210 0.69 1.42 -11.67
CA LEU A 210 1.77 2.23 -11.10
C LEU A 210 3.10 1.47 -11.07
N GLU A 211 4.15 2.02 -11.67
CA GLU A 211 5.53 1.58 -11.42
C GLU A 211 6.09 2.19 -10.13
N THR A 212 5.68 3.40 -9.80
CA THR A 212 6.10 4.14 -8.62
C THR A 212 4.91 4.43 -7.71
N GLY A 213 5.16 4.88 -6.47
CA GLY A 213 4.08 5.18 -5.51
C GLY A 213 4.32 6.52 -4.79
N ARG A 214 4.14 7.65 -5.50
CA ARG A 214 4.25 8.97 -4.90
C ARG A 214 2.90 9.44 -4.36
N THR A 215 2.94 10.31 -3.35
CA THR A 215 1.73 10.94 -2.80
C THR A 215 0.93 11.60 -3.92
N HIS A 216 -0.36 11.29 -4.01
CA HIS A 216 -1.30 11.81 -5.01
C HIS A 216 -0.94 11.49 -6.47
N GLN A 217 -0.08 10.52 -6.74
CA GLN A 217 0.52 10.32 -8.07
C GLN A 217 -0.52 10.23 -9.19
N ILE A 218 -1.51 9.34 -9.10
CA ILE A 218 -2.57 9.20 -10.11
C ILE A 218 -3.30 10.53 -10.31
N ARG A 219 -3.67 11.19 -9.22
CA ARG A 219 -4.44 12.43 -9.22
C ARG A 219 -3.69 13.55 -9.94
N VAL A 220 -2.39 13.72 -9.63
CA VAL A 220 -1.51 14.71 -10.28
C VAL A 220 -1.30 14.37 -11.74
N HIS A 221 -0.99 13.13 -12.07
CA HIS A 221 -0.73 12.70 -13.43
C HIS A 221 -1.96 12.87 -14.33
N MET A 222 -3.13 12.42 -13.89
CA MET A 222 -4.35 12.59 -14.67
C MET A 222 -4.72 14.07 -14.84
N ALA A 223 -4.54 14.88 -13.82
CA ALA A 223 -4.76 16.34 -13.93
C ALA A 223 -3.76 16.99 -14.90
N SER A 224 -2.50 16.53 -14.95
CA SER A 224 -1.46 17.10 -15.83
C SER A 224 -1.74 16.87 -17.33
N ILE A 225 -2.54 15.86 -17.66
CA ILE A 225 -3.00 15.60 -19.04
C ILE A 225 -4.42 16.15 -19.32
N GLY A 226 -4.94 17.01 -18.43
CA GLY A 226 -6.25 17.66 -18.60
C GLY A 226 -7.45 16.76 -18.25
N CYS A 227 -7.23 15.61 -17.61
CA CYS A 227 -8.27 14.65 -17.25
C CYS A 227 -8.27 14.39 -15.72
N PRO A 228 -8.55 15.39 -14.86
CA PRO A 228 -8.52 15.21 -13.42
C PRO A 228 -9.55 14.15 -12.96
N VAL A 229 -9.26 13.49 -11.85
CA VAL A 229 -10.18 12.52 -11.25
C VAL A 229 -11.45 13.24 -10.78
N VAL A 230 -12.62 12.69 -11.08
CA VAL A 230 -13.93 13.27 -10.73
C VAL A 230 -14.04 13.39 -9.21
N GLY A 231 -14.50 14.55 -8.73
CA GLY A 231 -14.68 14.84 -7.31
C GLY A 231 -13.39 15.22 -6.58
N ASP A 232 -12.26 15.34 -7.28
CA ASP A 232 -10.98 15.69 -6.65
C ASP A 232 -10.90 17.16 -6.28
N PHE A 233 -11.01 17.47 -5.00
CA PHE A 233 -11.01 18.83 -4.46
C PHE A 233 -9.66 19.56 -4.54
N LEU A 234 -8.54 18.85 -4.81
CA LEU A 234 -7.20 19.45 -4.93
C LEU A 234 -6.79 19.67 -6.40
N TYR A 235 -7.21 18.77 -7.31
CA TYR A 235 -6.71 18.74 -8.68
C TYR A 235 -7.81 18.90 -9.73
N GLY A 236 -9.06 18.84 -9.32
CA GLY A 236 -10.25 18.98 -10.15
C GLY A 236 -11.33 19.81 -9.46
N THR A 237 -12.57 19.34 -9.54
CA THR A 237 -13.74 20.00 -8.94
C THR A 237 -14.46 19.01 -8.04
N GLU A 238 -14.73 19.42 -6.80
CA GLU A 238 -15.56 18.64 -5.87
C GLU A 238 -16.99 18.56 -6.37
N ILE A 239 -17.62 17.39 -6.19
CA ILE A 239 -19.02 17.17 -6.59
C ILE A 239 -19.85 16.69 -5.40
N PRO A 240 -21.13 17.09 -5.29
CA PRO A 240 -21.99 16.72 -4.17
C PRO A 240 -22.21 15.21 -4.01
N GLN A 241 -22.10 14.43 -5.09
CA GLN A 241 -22.28 12.97 -5.09
C GLN A 241 -21.14 12.22 -4.41
N LEU A 242 -19.98 12.86 -4.21
CA LEU A 242 -18.78 12.27 -3.60
C LEU A 242 -18.24 13.11 -2.44
N PRO A 243 -19.00 13.29 -1.34
CA PRO A 243 -18.55 14.13 -0.23
C PRO A 243 -17.27 13.57 0.41
N GLY A 244 -16.19 14.36 0.40
CA GLY A 244 -14.89 14.02 0.99
C GLY A 244 -14.12 12.90 0.31
N ARG A 245 -14.54 12.45 -0.89
CA ARG A 245 -13.86 11.43 -1.68
C ARG A 245 -13.75 11.84 -3.16
N PHE A 246 -13.05 11.05 -3.94
CA PHE A 246 -12.93 11.21 -5.39
C PHE A 246 -13.04 9.84 -6.08
N ALA A 247 -13.31 9.85 -7.36
CA ALA A 247 -13.61 8.65 -8.13
C ALA A 247 -12.34 7.85 -8.48
N LEU A 248 -11.63 7.39 -7.44
CA LEU A 248 -10.43 6.55 -7.54
C LEU A 248 -10.56 5.32 -6.65
N HIS A 249 -10.28 4.15 -7.20
CA HIS A 249 -10.45 2.86 -6.56
C HIS A 249 -9.26 1.93 -6.89
N ALA A 250 -8.63 1.34 -5.86
CA ALA A 250 -7.60 0.32 -6.01
C ALA A 250 -8.28 -1.03 -6.31
N SER A 251 -8.48 -1.32 -7.60
CA SER A 251 -9.38 -2.38 -8.09
C SER A 251 -8.75 -3.75 -8.16
N ALA A 252 -7.42 -3.85 -8.28
CA ALA A 252 -6.74 -5.14 -8.28
C ALA A 252 -5.34 -5.06 -7.69
N LEU A 253 -4.93 -6.18 -7.12
CA LEU A 253 -3.63 -6.37 -6.51
C LEU A 253 -3.11 -7.75 -6.89
N THR A 254 -1.93 -7.80 -7.51
CA THR A 254 -1.25 -9.06 -7.83
C THR A 254 0.17 -9.00 -7.31
N LEU A 255 0.56 -9.98 -6.51
CA LEU A 255 1.91 -10.02 -5.92
C LEU A 255 2.39 -11.44 -5.71
N HIS A 256 3.72 -11.62 -5.65
CA HIS A 256 4.31 -12.81 -5.07
C HIS A 256 4.18 -12.76 -3.54
N HIS A 257 3.52 -13.78 -2.99
CA HIS A 257 3.39 -13.87 -1.54
C HIS A 257 4.79 -13.99 -0.89
N PRO A 258 5.13 -13.12 0.09
CA PRO A 258 6.50 -13.00 0.57
C PRO A 258 7.02 -14.25 1.30
N MET A 259 6.13 -15.10 1.82
CA MET A 259 6.49 -16.26 2.63
C MET A 259 6.33 -17.58 1.86
N THR A 260 5.26 -17.75 1.08
CA THR A 260 5.02 -18.99 0.31
C THR A 260 5.66 -18.94 -1.07
N GLY A 261 5.84 -17.75 -1.65
CA GLY A 261 6.33 -17.57 -3.02
C GLY A 261 5.25 -17.73 -4.09
N ASP A 262 4.02 -18.04 -3.71
CA ASP A 262 2.90 -18.20 -4.64
C ASP A 262 2.40 -16.84 -5.16
N TRP A 263 1.76 -16.85 -6.32
CA TRP A 263 1.05 -15.68 -6.80
C TRP A 263 -0.27 -15.50 -6.04
N LEU A 264 -0.45 -14.33 -5.43
CA LEU A 264 -1.70 -13.89 -4.86
C LEU A 264 -2.31 -12.81 -5.77
N SER A 265 -3.51 -13.06 -6.30
CA SER A 265 -4.23 -12.11 -7.16
C SER A 265 -5.62 -11.88 -6.60
N LEU A 266 -5.93 -10.62 -6.30
CA LEU A 266 -7.18 -10.18 -5.67
C LEU A 266 -7.79 -9.03 -6.47
N THR A 267 -9.11 -8.98 -6.51
CA THR A 267 -9.87 -7.90 -7.15
C THR A 267 -10.91 -7.35 -6.20
N SER A 268 -11.17 -6.06 -6.33
CA SER A 268 -12.30 -5.36 -5.72
C SER A 268 -13.08 -4.65 -6.82
N PRO A 269 -14.37 -4.91 -6.99
CA PRO A 269 -15.16 -4.31 -8.06
C PRO A 269 -15.28 -2.80 -7.85
N LEU A 270 -15.33 -2.04 -8.96
CA LEU A 270 -15.57 -0.60 -8.89
C LEU A 270 -16.90 -0.34 -8.15
N PRO A 271 -16.91 0.45 -7.09
CA PRO A 271 -18.13 0.79 -6.37
C PRO A 271 -19.18 1.41 -7.30
N GLU A 272 -20.45 1.01 -7.17
CA GLU A 272 -21.56 1.48 -7.99
C GLU A 272 -21.65 3.02 -7.98
N SER A 273 -21.42 3.64 -6.82
CA SER A 273 -21.37 5.10 -6.67
C SER A 273 -20.29 5.79 -7.53
N LEU A 274 -19.28 5.06 -8.00
CA LEU A 274 -18.29 5.55 -8.95
C LEU A 274 -18.65 5.18 -10.39
N ALA A 275 -19.18 3.98 -10.60
CA ALA A 275 -19.57 3.52 -11.94
C ALA A 275 -20.68 4.39 -12.56
N THR A 276 -21.62 4.87 -11.75
CA THR A 276 -22.73 5.75 -12.17
C THR A 276 -22.29 7.16 -12.56
N LEU A 277 -21.03 7.54 -12.28
CA LEU A 277 -20.52 8.88 -12.64
C LEU A 277 -20.07 8.99 -14.10
N LEU A 278 -20.07 7.89 -14.83
CA LEU A 278 -19.52 7.86 -16.19
C LEU A 278 -20.45 8.54 -17.23
N ASP A 279 -21.75 8.63 -16.95
CA ASP A 279 -22.77 9.13 -17.91
C ASP A 279 -23.21 10.57 -17.68
#